data_6f5d53bf7cf3fa4dff04376cb55b6747
#
_entry.id   6f5d53bf7cf3fa4dff04376cb55b6747
#
_cell.length_a   1.000
_cell.length_b   1.000
_cell.length_c   1.000
_cell.angle_alpha   90.00
_cell.angle_beta   90.00
_cell.angle_gamma   90.00
#
_symmetry.space_group_name_H-M   'P 1'
#
loop_
_entity.id
_entity.type
_entity.pdbx_description
1 polymer ?
#
loop_
_entity_poly.entity_id
_entity_poly.type
_entity_poly.pdbx_seq_one_letter_code
_entity_poly.pdbx_strand_id
1 'polypeptide(L)'
;MPDLKKVRAVLIGVGDKEANLIREQLYRCSFPFPKGSVADLGNLRKADAALLIPVLYELLSGKVLPIVIAGKDELARAQFLAYQEAKALVNMAVVDETFRADGVYAPLFKPRHPQLFHFALAGFQVHLTPPEAMGFLTKSHFDLVRLGKSKANIEETEPVLRDADLLTFHLGALKQCEAPGVANPSPSGYFAEEACQLCRYAGMSDKLTSFGLYGFQPEADRDGLTAQTSAQMLWYLLEGLFNRKGDYPASTSGLTEYVVDFRKLNYQLTFWKSAKSGRWWMQVPVATKRKHERHRLVPCSYQDYQLACREELPERLMQALERF
;
A
#
# COMPACT_ATOMS: atom_id res chain seq x y z
N MET A 1 24.70 14.53 -0.16
CA MET A 1 23.26 14.47 0.00
C MET A 1 22.77 15.54 0.96
N PRO A 2 21.57 16.10 0.80
CA PRO A 2 21.02 16.97 1.83
C PRO A 2 20.91 16.23 3.17
N ASP A 3 21.00 16.95 4.29
CA ASP A 3 20.83 16.36 5.63
C ASP A 3 19.41 15.85 5.79
N LEU A 4 19.21 14.52 5.71
CA LEU A 4 17.91 13.86 5.79
C LEU A 4 17.43 13.60 7.22
N LYS A 5 18.13 14.06 8.26
CA LYS A 5 17.80 13.77 9.67
C LYS A 5 16.38 14.19 10.10
N LYS A 6 15.83 15.22 9.46
CA LYS A 6 14.48 15.73 9.74
C LYS A 6 13.44 15.28 8.70
N VAL A 7 13.90 14.68 7.60
CA VAL A 7 13.06 14.32 6.47
C VAL A 7 12.33 13.01 6.77
N ARG A 8 11.02 13.01 6.64
CA ARG A 8 10.16 11.83 6.83
C ARG A 8 9.73 11.19 5.51
N ALA A 9 9.62 12.00 4.46
CA ALA A 9 9.27 11.54 3.12
C ALA A 9 10.07 12.28 2.06
N VAL A 10 10.33 11.60 0.94
CA VAL A 10 11.05 12.13 -0.21
C VAL A 10 10.27 11.86 -1.48
N LEU A 11 10.02 12.91 -2.26
CA LEU A 11 9.47 12.79 -3.62
C LEU A 11 10.60 12.46 -4.60
N ILE A 12 10.35 11.47 -5.45
CA ILE A 12 11.26 11.06 -6.53
C ILE A 12 10.43 10.91 -7.81
N GLY A 13 10.70 11.74 -8.80
CA GLY A 13 10.17 11.55 -10.14
C GLY A 13 11.03 10.60 -10.96
N VAL A 14 10.41 9.82 -11.83
CA VAL A 14 11.12 9.03 -12.83
C VAL A 14 10.54 9.32 -14.19
N GLY A 15 11.36 9.92 -15.07
CA GLY A 15 10.91 10.62 -16.25
C GLY A 15 10.69 12.10 -15.94
N ASP A 16 10.75 12.93 -16.99
CA ASP A 16 10.80 14.38 -16.77
C ASP A 16 9.41 15.03 -16.72
N LYS A 17 8.46 14.54 -17.50
CA LYS A 17 7.19 15.24 -17.72
C LYS A 17 6.14 14.85 -16.68
N GLU A 18 5.99 13.56 -16.43
CA GLU A 18 4.92 13.00 -15.57
C GLU A 18 5.00 13.55 -14.14
N ALA A 19 6.17 13.42 -13.53
CA ALA A 19 6.38 13.86 -12.16
C ALA A 19 6.31 15.39 -12.02
N ASN A 20 6.76 16.15 -13.01
CA ASN A 20 6.73 17.61 -12.97
C ASN A 20 5.31 18.17 -12.97
N LEU A 21 4.43 17.63 -13.80
CA LEU A 21 3.04 18.06 -13.84
C LEU A 21 2.30 17.77 -12.52
N ILE A 22 2.56 16.61 -11.92
CA ILE A 22 1.97 16.28 -10.60
C ILE A 22 2.54 17.19 -9.51
N ARG A 23 3.86 17.47 -9.51
CA ARG A 23 4.50 18.39 -8.57
C ARG A 23 3.94 19.81 -8.67
N GLU A 24 3.74 20.30 -9.90
CA GLU A 24 3.16 21.62 -10.13
C GLU A 24 1.82 21.78 -9.41
N GLN A 25 0.97 20.76 -9.46
CA GLN A 25 -0.31 20.76 -8.74
C GLN A 25 -0.11 20.57 -7.23
N LEU A 26 0.79 19.69 -6.79
CA LEU A 26 1.06 19.45 -5.38
C LEU A 26 1.60 20.71 -4.68
N TYR A 27 2.45 21.48 -5.34
CA TYR A 27 3.01 22.72 -4.76
C TYR A 27 2.01 23.87 -4.68
N ARG A 28 0.86 23.77 -5.34
CA ARG A 28 -0.27 24.69 -5.17
C ARG A 28 -1.12 24.36 -3.94
N CYS A 29 -1.00 23.14 -3.41
CA CYS A 29 -1.72 22.73 -2.21
C CYS A 29 -1.14 23.40 -0.96
N SER A 30 -1.96 23.58 0.08
CA SER A 30 -1.48 24.00 1.39
C SER A 30 -0.47 22.99 1.96
N PHE A 31 0.54 23.48 2.69
CA PHE A 31 1.56 22.62 3.29
C PHE A 31 1.61 22.80 4.82
N PRO A 32 0.68 22.18 5.57
CA PRO A 32 0.61 22.31 7.02
C PRO A 32 1.63 21.45 7.78
N PHE A 33 2.54 20.79 7.07
CA PHE A 33 3.50 19.86 7.64
C PHE A 33 4.76 20.59 8.18
N PRO A 34 5.50 19.98 9.12
CA PRO A 34 6.69 20.60 9.68
C PRO A 34 7.71 20.96 8.59
N LYS A 35 8.27 22.16 8.67
CA LYS A 35 9.23 22.66 7.69
C LYS A 35 10.45 21.73 7.59
N GLY A 36 10.81 21.34 6.36
CA GLY A 36 11.93 20.44 6.08
C GLY A 36 11.66 18.95 6.36
N SER A 37 10.40 18.58 6.63
CA SER A 37 10.03 17.19 6.87
C SER A 37 9.72 16.38 5.59
N VAL A 38 9.51 17.08 4.47
CA VAL A 38 9.39 16.49 3.14
C VAL A 38 10.44 17.12 2.24
N ALA A 39 11.17 16.29 1.52
CA ALA A 39 12.16 16.73 0.52
C ALA A 39 11.74 16.30 -0.88
N ASP A 40 12.24 16.96 -1.87
CA ASP A 40 12.11 16.59 -3.28
C ASP A 40 13.50 16.40 -3.87
N LEU A 41 13.80 15.21 -4.36
CA LEU A 41 15.08 14.89 -5.02
C LEU A 41 15.07 15.19 -6.53
N GLY A 42 13.95 15.72 -7.04
CA GLY A 42 13.81 15.93 -8.47
C GLY A 42 13.55 14.63 -9.24
N ASN A 43 14.04 14.60 -10.48
CA ASN A 43 13.77 13.46 -11.38
C ASN A 43 15.04 12.67 -11.66
N LEU A 44 14.90 11.34 -11.68
CA LEU A 44 15.85 10.46 -12.34
C LEU A 44 15.69 10.63 -13.85
N ARG A 45 16.77 11.08 -14.53
CA ARG A 45 16.74 11.38 -15.97
C ARG A 45 16.41 10.18 -16.86
N LYS A 46 16.68 8.98 -16.38
CA LYS A 46 16.38 7.74 -17.08
C LYS A 46 15.42 6.88 -16.23
N ALA A 47 14.37 6.38 -16.86
CA ALA A 47 13.47 5.40 -16.27
C ALA A 47 14.17 4.02 -16.23
N ASP A 48 15.20 3.90 -15.39
CA ASP A 48 16.05 2.74 -15.25
C ASP A 48 16.02 2.23 -13.81
N ALA A 49 15.63 0.96 -13.66
CA ALA A 49 15.60 0.29 -12.36
C ALA A 49 16.98 0.26 -11.69
N ALA A 50 18.06 0.13 -12.46
CA ALA A 50 19.42 0.09 -11.94
C ALA A 50 19.84 1.40 -11.26
N LEU A 51 19.26 2.53 -11.65
CA LEU A 51 19.47 3.82 -11.02
C LEU A 51 18.54 4.07 -9.84
N LEU A 52 17.30 3.56 -9.92
CA LEU A 52 16.28 3.77 -8.89
C LEU A 52 16.54 2.92 -7.64
N ILE A 53 16.90 1.65 -7.79
CA ILE A 53 17.07 0.71 -6.69
C ILE A 53 18.06 1.20 -5.63
N PRO A 54 19.29 1.64 -5.95
CA PRO A 54 20.24 2.13 -4.95
C PRO A 54 19.74 3.35 -4.17
N VAL A 55 19.06 4.30 -4.85
CA VAL A 55 18.48 5.49 -4.22
C VAL A 55 17.40 5.08 -3.22
N LEU A 56 16.51 4.17 -3.61
CA LEU A 56 15.45 3.68 -2.72
C LEU A 56 16.04 2.91 -1.53
N TYR A 57 17.04 2.07 -1.74
CA TYR A 57 17.71 1.34 -0.67
C TYR A 57 18.31 2.28 0.38
N GLU A 58 18.97 3.36 -0.06
CA GLU A 58 19.56 4.35 0.85
C GLU A 58 18.47 5.06 1.68
N LEU A 59 17.36 5.46 1.06
CA LEU A 59 16.23 6.08 1.75
C LEU A 59 15.57 5.12 2.75
N LEU A 60 15.32 3.88 2.36
CA LEU A 60 14.78 2.85 3.23
C LEU A 60 15.68 2.59 4.44
N SER A 61 17.00 2.53 4.22
CA SER A 61 18.01 2.36 5.28
C SER A 61 18.02 3.56 6.24
N GLY A 62 17.79 4.76 5.71
CA GLY A 62 17.64 6.00 6.48
C GLY A 62 16.26 6.16 7.15
N LYS A 63 15.34 5.19 7.00
CA LYS A 63 13.95 5.26 7.48
C LYS A 63 13.17 6.46 6.93
N VAL A 64 13.51 6.92 5.74
CA VAL A 64 12.81 7.95 5.01
C VAL A 64 11.88 7.29 4.01
N LEU A 65 10.62 7.68 3.95
CA LEU A 65 9.62 7.12 3.05
C LEU A 65 9.82 7.67 1.63
N PRO A 66 10.31 6.88 0.65
CA PRO A 66 10.31 7.30 -0.73
C PRO A 66 8.90 7.28 -1.31
N ILE A 67 8.55 8.34 -2.02
CA ILE A 67 7.35 8.50 -2.81
C ILE A 67 7.77 8.56 -4.27
N VAL A 68 7.60 7.47 -5.00
CA VAL A 68 7.99 7.37 -6.41
C VAL A 68 6.83 7.78 -7.30
N ILE A 69 7.07 8.66 -8.26
CA ILE A 69 6.10 9.13 -9.24
C ILE A 69 6.63 8.78 -10.63
N ALA A 70 5.94 7.91 -11.35
CA ALA A 70 6.37 7.47 -12.68
C ALA A 70 5.18 7.11 -13.60
N GLY A 71 5.36 7.33 -14.90
CA GLY A 71 4.40 6.89 -15.91
C GLY A 71 4.49 5.39 -16.19
N LYS A 72 5.66 4.77 -15.99
CA LYS A 72 5.92 3.37 -16.32
C LYS A 72 5.71 2.45 -15.13
N ASP A 73 4.86 1.46 -15.29
CA ASP A 73 4.52 0.48 -14.25
C ASP A 73 5.67 -0.47 -13.88
N GLU A 74 6.61 -0.72 -14.82
CA GLU A 74 7.75 -1.61 -14.58
C GLU A 74 8.63 -1.17 -13.40
N LEU A 75 8.61 0.12 -13.07
CA LEU A 75 9.33 0.69 -11.95
C LEU A 75 8.75 0.30 -10.58
N ALA A 76 7.50 -0.15 -10.54
CA ALA A 76 6.91 -0.69 -9.32
C ALA A 76 7.65 -1.95 -8.83
N ARG A 77 8.13 -2.78 -9.76
CA ARG A 77 9.00 -3.92 -9.41
C ARG A 77 10.35 -3.47 -8.90
N ALA A 78 10.95 -2.43 -9.49
CA ALA A 78 12.22 -1.88 -9.01
C ALA A 78 12.10 -1.39 -7.57
N GLN A 79 10.96 -0.80 -7.21
CA GLN A 79 10.67 -0.36 -5.84
C GLN A 79 10.65 -1.54 -4.86
N PHE A 80 10.07 -2.70 -5.25
CA PHE A 80 10.14 -3.92 -4.45
C PHE A 80 11.59 -4.44 -4.34
N LEU A 81 12.36 -4.45 -5.43
CA LEU A 81 13.72 -4.99 -5.45
C LEU A 81 14.68 -4.22 -4.53
N ALA A 82 14.40 -2.96 -4.20
CA ALA A 82 15.19 -2.20 -3.22
C ALA A 82 15.17 -2.84 -1.82
N TYR A 83 14.12 -3.59 -1.47
CA TYR A 83 14.07 -4.34 -0.21
C TYR A 83 14.95 -5.60 -0.22
N GLN A 84 15.32 -6.10 -1.40
CA GLN A 84 16.24 -7.23 -1.52
C GLN A 84 17.61 -6.87 -0.94
N GLU A 85 18.10 -5.68 -1.22
CA GLU A 85 19.34 -5.16 -0.66
C GLU A 85 19.27 -5.04 0.88
N ALA A 86 18.10 -4.67 1.40
CA ALA A 86 17.84 -4.59 2.84
C ALA A 86 17.62 -5.96 3.51
N LYS A 87 17.54 -7.07 2.74
CA LYS A 87 17.23 -8.43 3.21
C LYS A 87 15.95 -8.50 4.07
N ALA A 88 15.00 -7.60 3.82
CA ALA A 88 13.77 -7.49 4.58
C ALA A 88 12.64 -8.32 3.94
N LEU A 89 11.78 -8.91 4.77
CA LEU A 89 10.50 -9.47 4.31
C LEU A 89 9.51 -8.33 4.07
N VAL A 90 8.76 -8.41 2.99
CA VAL A 90 7.88 -7.34 2.49
C VAL A 90 6.46 -7.86 2.33
N ASN A 91 5.52 -7.13 2.91
CA ASN A 91 4.12 -7.18 2.52
C ASN A 91 3.90 -6.11 1.44
N MET A 92 3.54 -6.53 0.25
CA MET A 92 3.27 -5.63 -0.87
C MET A 92 1.78 -5.50 -1.10
N ALA A 93 1.27 -4.29 -1.15
CA ALA A 93 -0.09 -4.01 -1.60
C ALA A 93 -0.06 -3.26 -2.94
N VAL A 94 -0.98 -3.62 -3.80
CA VAL A 94 -1.21 -2.99 -5.10
C VAL A 94 -2.65 -2.51 -5.15
N VAL A 95 -2.85 -1.25 -5.50
CA VAL A 95 -4.17 -0.72 -5.87
C VAL A 95 -4.18 -0.58 -7.38
N ASP A 96 -4.98 -1.41 -8.05
CA ASP A 96 -5.06 -1.45 -9.51
C ASP A 96 -6.43 -1.97 -9.97
N GLU A 97 -6.84 -1.64 -11.18
CA GLU A 97 -8.09 -2.12 -11.79
C GLU A 97 -8.00 -3.59 -12.24
N THR A 98 -6.80 -4.09 -12.49
CA THR A 98 -6.56 -5.43 -13.03
C THR A 98 -5.27 -6.04 -12.46
N PHE A 99 -5.12 -7.33 -12.67
CA PHE A 99 -3.89 -8.06 -12.43
C PHE A 99 -3.62 -9.00 -13.61
N ARG A 100 -2.38 -9.00 -14.09
CA ARG A 100 -1.93 -9.89 -15.17
C ARG A 100 -0.87 -10.84 -14.65
N ALA A 101 -1.08 -12.15 -14.89
CA ALA A 101 -0.15 -13.18 -14.46
C ALA A 101 1.21 -13.13 -15.20
N ASP A 102 1.28 -12.45 -16.34
CA ASP A 102 2.46 -12.15 -17.16
C ASP A 102 2.92 -10.68 -17.06
N GLY A 103 2.28 -9.89 -16.18
CA GLY A 103 2.52 -8.46 -16.01
C GLY A 103 3.75 -8.12 -15.16
N VAL A 104 3.82 -6.86 -14.76
CA VAL A 104 4.95 -6.25 -14.04
C VAL A 104 5.38 -7.04 -12.79
N TYR A 105 4.42 -7.61 -12.08
CA TYR A 105 4.67 -8.34 -10.84
C TYR A 105 4.92 -9.84 -11.04
N ALA A 106 4.73 -10.38 -12.25
CA ALA A 106 4.91 -11.82 -12.54
C ALA A 106 6.25 -12.40 -12.05
N PRO A 107 7.40 -11.70 -12.20
CA PRO A 107 8.69 -12.20 -11.72
C PRO A 107 8.79 -12.33 -10.19
N LEU A 108 7.87 -11.75 -9.43
CA LEU A 108 7.83 -11.88 -7.96
C LEU A 108 7.17 -13.18 -7.50
N PHE A 109 6.45 -13.87 -8.39
CA PHE A 109 5.61 -15.01 -8.05
C PHE A 109 6.08 -16.34 -8.62
N LYS A 110 6.89 -16.35 -9.67
CA LYS A 110 7.30 -17.58 -10.38
C LYS A 110 8.80 -17.60 -10.67
N PRO A 111 9.63 -18.16 -9.73
CA PRO A 111 9.30 -18.64 -8.37
C PRO A 111 8.97 -17.47 -7.43
N ARG A 112 8.24 -17.77 -6.34
CA ARG A 112 7.92 -16.72 -5.34
C ARG A 112 9.23 -16.14 -4.80
N HIS A 113 9.34 -14.82 -4.86
CA HIS A 113 10.52 -14.10 -4.39
C HIS A 113 10.69 -14.27 -2.88
N PRO A 114 11.89 -14.61 -2.38
CA PRO A 114 12.11 -14.96 -0.97
C PRO A 114 11.80 -13.83 0.01
N GLN A 115 11.85 -12.57 -0.43
CA GLN A 115 11.46 -11.43 0.39
C GLN A 115 9.96 -11.11 0.32
N LEU A 116 9.21 -11.67 -0.63
CA LEU A 116 7.77 -11.45 -0.69
C LEU A 116 7.07 -12.31 0.35
N PHE A 117 6.76 -11.71 1.51
CA PHE A 117 6.04 -12.40 2.58
C PHE A 117 4.56 -12.50 2.26
N HIS A 118 3.94 -11.39 1.88
CA HIS A 118 2.52 -11.34 1.52
C HIS A 118 2.25 -10.36 0.38
N PHE A 119 1.16 -10.61 -0.35
CA PHE A 119 0.68 -9.75 -1.42
C PHE A 119 -0.81 -9.45 -1.24
N ALA A 120 -1.19 -8.21 -1.51
CA ALA A 120 -2.58 -7.77 -1.51
C ALA A 120 -2.91 -7.01 -2.79
N LEU A 121 -4.11 -7.20 -3.32
CA LEU A 121 -4.63 -6.48 -4.47
C LEU A 121 -5.97 -5.85 -4.12
N ALA A 122 -6.08 -4.54 -4.23
CA ALA A 122 -7.30 -3.78 -3.96
C ALA A 122 -7.76 -3.00 -5.19
N GLY A 123 -9.08 -2.86 -5.36
CA GLY A 123 -9.66 -2.08 -6.45
C GLY A 123 -9.85 -2.84 -7.76
N PHE A 124 -9.41 -4.08 -7.84
CA PHE A 124 -9.47 -4.85 -9.08
C PHE A 124 -10.90 -5.21 -9.50
N GLN A 125 -11.06 -5.34 -10.80
CA GLN A 125 -12.32 -5.65 -11.45
C GLN A 125 -12.22 -6.99 -12.16
N VAL A 126 -13.12 -7.92 -11.83
CA VAL A 126 -13.04 -9.32 -12.32
C VAL A 126 -13.14 -9.39 -13.83
N HIS A 127 -13.97 -8.54 -14.46
CA HIS A 127 -14.14 -8.52 -15.91
C HIS A 127 -12.93 -7.96 -16.67
N LEU A 128 -12.00 -7.29 -15.98
CA LEU A 128 -10.74 -6.80 -16.55
C LEU A 128 -9.56 -7.73 -16.23
N THR A 129 -9.74 -8.67 -15.31
CA THR A 129 -8.68 -9.58 -14.86
C THR A 129 -8.82 -10.94 -15.53
N PRO A 130 -7.81 -11.44 -16.26
CA PRO A 130 -7.86 -12.73 -16.93
C PRO A 130 -8.17 -13.88 -15.99
N PRO A 131 -8.95 -14.90 -16.39
CA PRO A 131 -9.35 -16.03 -15.52
C PRO A 131 -8.16 -16.78 -14.92
N GLU A 132 -7.08 -16.99 -15.68
CA GLU A 132 -5.85 -17.63 -15.19
C GLU A 132 -5.15 -16.80 -14.10
N ALA A 133 -5.18 -15.47 -14.22
CA ALA A 133 -4.66 -14.59 -13.19
C ALA A 133 -5.51 -14.67 -11.90
N MET A 134 -6.85 -14.69 -12.05
CA MET A 134 -7.75 -14.90 -10.92
C MET A 134 -7.53 -16.25 -10.24
N GLY A 135 -7.41 -17.32 -11.02
CA GLY A 135 -7.11 -18.65 -10.48
C GLY A 135 -5.79 -18.71 -9.72
N PHE A 136 -4.75 -18.01 -10.22
CA PHE A 136 -3.47 -17.89 -9.55
C PHE A 136 -3.59 -17.12 -8.21
N LEU A 137 -4.21 -15.94 -8.22
CA LEU A 137 -4.36 -15.09 -7.03
C LEU A 137 -5.13 -15.80 -5.91
N THR A 138 -6.22 -16.49 -6.26
CA THR A 138 -7.04 -17.25 -5.30
C THR A 138 -6.27 -18.40 -4.67
N LYS A 139 -5.52 -19.17 -5.49
CA LYS A 139 -4.70 -20.29 -4.99
C LYS A 139 -3.49 -19.86 -4.14
N SER A 140 -3.10 -18.61 -4.25
CA SER A 140 -1.95 -18.05 -3.51
C SER A 140 -2.31 -17.48 -2.14
N HIS A 141 -3.60 -17.55 -1.75
CA HIS A 141 -4.13 -17.01 -0.48
C HIS A 141 -3.75 -15.54 -0.22
N PHE A 142 -3.76 -14.75 -1.30
CA PHE A 142 -3.52 -13.31 -1.23
C PHE A 142 -4.77 -12.55 -0.81
N ASP A 143 -4.60 -11.37 -0.20
CA ASP A 143 -5.71 -10.50 0.14
C ASP A 143 -6.27 -9.84 -1.13
N LEU A 144 -7.49 -10.19 -1.49
CA LEU A 144 -8.14 -9.73 -2.71
C LEU A 144 -9.37 -8.89 -2.38
N VAL A 145 -9.29 -7.58 -2.59
CA VAL A 145 -10.39 -6.64 -2.37
C VAL A 145 -10.91 -6.11 -3.69
N ARG A 146 -12.03 -6.68 -4.17
CA ARG A 146 -12.70 -6.21 -5.40
C ARG A 146 -13.17 -4.77 -5.25
N LEU A 147 -13.16 -4.02 -6.34
CA LEU A 147 -13.63 -2.63 -6.38
C LEU A 147 -15.00 -2.46 -5.69
N GLY A 148 -15.99 -3.28 -6.04
CA GLY A 148 -17.33 -3.18 -5.45
C GLY A 148 -17.35 -3.39 -3.93
N LYS A 149 -16.56 -4.36 -3.41
CA LYS A 149 -16.42 -4.62 -1.97
C LYS A 149 -15.78 -3.42 -1.27
N SER A 150 -14.70 -2.88 -1.86
CA SER A 150 -14.01 -1.69 -1.33
C SER A 150 -14.92 -0.46 -1.29
N LYS A 151 -15.66 -0.20 -2.37
CA LYS A 151 -16.58 0.94 -2.45
C LYS A 151 -17.80 0.82 -1.53
N ALA A 152 -18.28 -0.38 -1.27
CA ALA A 152 -19.40 -0.61 -0.35
C ALA A 152 -19.02 -0.29 1.11
N ASN A 153 -17.76 -0.52 1.48
CA ASN A 153 -17.19 -0.17 2.78
C ASN A 153 -15.69 0.06 2.65
N ILE A 154 -15.30 1.30 2.36
CA ILE A 154 -13.90 1.65 2.11
C ILE A 154 -13.03 1.48 3.37
N GLU A 155 -13.62 1.57 4.56
CA GLU A 155 -12.93 1.38 5.83
C GLU A 155 -12.43 -0.05 6.00
N GLU A 156 -13.11 -1.05 5.41
CA GLU A 156 -12.66 -2.44 5.42
C GLU A 156 -11.44 -2.71 4.49
N THR A 157 -11.09 -1.74 3.63
CA THR A 157 -9.84 -1.79 2.86
C THR A 157 -8.64 -1.28 3.67
N GLU A 158 -8.87 -0.47 4.72
CA GLU A 158 -7.81 0.10 5.57
C GLU A 158 -6.88 -0.97 6.16
N PRO A 159 -7.37 -2.06 6.80
CA PRO A 159 -6.49 -3.08 7.35
C PRO A 159 -5.55 -3.73 6.32
N VAL A 160 -6.02 -3.90 5.09
CA VAL A 160 -5.22 -4.47 3.99
C VAL A 160 -4.08 -3.53 3.61
N LEU A 161 -4.37 -2.22 3.47
CA LEU A 161 -3.36 -1.21 3.16
C LEU A 161 -2.41 -0.98 4.33
N ARG A 162 -2.91 -1.06 5.57
CA ARG A 162 -2.10 -0.92 6.78
C ARG A 162 -1.11 -2.07 6.97
N ASP A 163 -1.38 -3.25 6.42
CA ASP A 163 -0.46 -4.39 6.47
C ASP A 163 0.72 -4.25 5.49
N ALA A 164 0.69 -3.30 4.57
CA ALA A 164 1.72 -3.12 3.56
C ALA A 164 2.99 -2.43 4.09
N ASP A 165 4.14 -2.95 3.69
CA ASP A 165 5.44 -2.28 3.76
C ASP A 165 5.66 -1.41 2.52
N LEU A 166 5.23 -1.91 1.36
CA LEU A 166 5.25 -1.26 0.06
C LEU A 166 3.84 -1.19 -0.50
N LEU A 167 3.38 0.02 -0.83
CA LEU A 167 2.16 0.22 -1.59
C LEU A 167 2.47 0.83 -2.95
N THR A 168 1.94 0.23 -4.01
CA THR A 168 1.89 0.82 -5.35
C THR A 168 0.46 1.13 -5.73
N PHE A 169 0.21 2.35 -6.17
CA PHE A 169 -1.09 2.80 -6.65
C PHE A 169 -1.00 3.10 -8.14
N HIS A 170 -1.78 2.38 -8.94
CA HIS A 170 -1.90 2.58 -10.37
C HIS A 170 -3.12 3.46 -10.68
N LEU A 171 -2.92 4.52 -11.44
CA LEU A 171 -3.97 5.50 -11.74
C LEU A 171 -5.11 4.92 -12.57
N GLY A 172 -4.89 3.78 -13.25
CA GLY A 172 -5.95 3.01 -13.90
C GLY A 172 -7.05 2.52 -12.95
N ALA A 173 -6.76 2.43 -11.64
CA ALA A 173 -7.77 2.10 -10.63
C ALA A 173 -8.84 3.19 -10.43
N LEU A 174 -8.61 4.42 -10.94
CA LEU A 174 -9.58 5.51 -10.89
C LEU A 174 -10.54 5.46 -12.09
N LYS A 175 -11.70 6.08 -11.93
CA LYS A 175 -12.60 6.33 -13.06
C LYS A 175 -11.99 7.30 -14.06
N GLN A 176 -12.33 7.13 -15.34
CA GLN A 176 -11.92 8.04 -16.41
C GLN A 176 -12.24 9.50 -16.11
N CYS A 177 -13.38 9.79 -15.48
CA CYS A 177 -13.76 11.15 -15.13
C CYS A 177 -12.89 11.79 -14.05
N GLU A 178 -12.10 11.02 -13.31
CA GLU A 178 -11.18 11.45 -12.26
C GLU A 178 -9.72 11.42 -12.73
N ALA A 179 -9.38 10.49 -13.62
CA ALA A 179 -8.04 10.30 -14.15
C ALA A 179 -8.09 9.92 -15.65
N PRO A 180 -8.40 10.87 -16.54
CA PRO A 180 -8.39 10.61 -17.99
C PRO A 180 -6.99 10.33 -18.55
N GLY A 181 -5.92 10.81 -17.89
CA GLY A 181 -4.53 10.67 -18.30
C GLY A 181 -3.91 9.34 -17.94
N VAL A 182 -4.54 8.23 -18.34
CA VAL A 182 -4.03 6.85 -18.21
C VAL A 182 -4.13 6.12 -19.55
N ALA A 183 -3.39 5.01 -19.69
CA ALA A 183 -3.34 4.27 -20.95
C ALA A 183 -4.71 3.70 -21.37
N ASN A 184 -5.46 3.14 -20.43
CA ASN A 184 -6.75 2.50 -20.65
C ASN A 184 -7.76 3.02 -19.64
N PRO A 185 -8.33 4.22 -19.87
CA PRO A 185 -9.26 4.81 -18.91
C PRO A 185 -10.55 4.01 -18.84
N SER A 186 -10.99 3.66 -17.61
CA SER A 186 -12.17 2.85 -17.37
C SER A 186 -13.35 3.70 -16.86
N PRO A 187 -14.61 3.39 -17.26
CA PRO A 187 -15.80 4.04 -16.70
C PRO A 187 -16.04 3.64 -15.23
N SER A 188 -15.44 2.54 -14.79
CA SER A 188 -15.52 2.03 -13.43
C SER A 188 -14.19 2.19 -12.73
N GLY A 189 -14.20 2.57 -11.44
CA GLY A 189 -12.99 2.80 -10.66
C GLY A 189 -13.33 3.57 -9.38
N TYR A 190 -12.31 3.95 -8.65
CA TYR A 190 -12.44 4.85 -7.51
C TYR A 190 -12.73 6.29 -7.97
N PHE A 191 -13.50 7.01 -7.17
CA PHE A 191 -13.54 8.47 -7.25
C PHE A 191 -12.28 9.08 -6.61
N ALA A 192 -12.01 10.35 -6.91
CA ALA A 192 -10.82 11.05 -6.37
C ALA A 192 -10.80 11.03 -4.83
N GLU A 193 -11.93 11.27 -4.18
CA GLU A 193 -12.05 11.27 -2.72
C GLU A 193 -11.76 9.89 -2.11
N GLU A 194 -12.24 8.83 -2.75
CA GLU A 194 -11.98 7.45 -2.32
C GLU A 194 -10.48 7.12 -2.45
N ALA A 195 -9.85 7.50 -3.56
CA ALA A 195 -8.41 7.32 -3.77
C ALA A 195 -7.58 8.11 -2.76
N CYS A 196 -7.96 9.35 -2.47
CA CYS A 196 -7.36 10.17 -1.42
C CYS A 196 -7.48 9.51 -0.04
N GLN A 197 -8.64 8.93 0.28
CA GLN A 197 -8.87 8.23 1.53
C GLN A 197 -7.99 6.97 1.63
N LEU A 198 -7.85 6.18 0.57
CA LEU A 198 -6.94 5.03 0.53
C LEU A 198 -5.48 5.46 0.72
N CYS A 199 -5.04 6.54 0.07
CA CYS A 199 -3.70 7.09 0.25
C CYS A 199 -3.48 7.57 1.70
N ARG A 200 -4.48 8.20 2.31
CA ARG A 200 -4.43 8.61 3.71
C ARG A 200 -4.30 7.41 4.64
N TYR A 201 -5.09 6.35 4.44
CA TYR A 201 -4.98 5.12 5.21
C TYR A 201 -3.58 4.49 5.11
N ALA A 202 -3.03 4.43 3.90
CA ALA A 202 -1.67 3.96 3.68
C ALA A 202 -0.65 4.82 4.43
N GLY A 203 -0.73 6.15 4.30
CA GLY A 203 0.14 7.09 4.97
C GLY A 203 0.13 6.94 6.50
N MET A 204 -1.05 6.73 7.09
CA MET A 204 -1.22 6.54 8.53
C MET A 204 -0.61 5.23 9.05
N SER A 205 -0.27 4.27 8.19
CA SER A 205 0.34 3.01 8.61
C SER A 205 1.78 3.23 9.06
N ASP A 206 2.09 2.85 10.30
CA ASP A 206 3.47 2.85 10.82
C ASP A 206 4.34 1.78 10.14
N LYS A 207 3.73 0.82 9.43
CA LYS A 207 4.41 -0.24 8.70
C LYS A 207 4.86 0.20 7.30
N LEU A 208 4.14 1.13 6.65
CA LEU A 208 4.45 1.57 5.31
C LEU A 208 5.81 2.29 5.25
N THR A 209 6.71 1.77 4.46
CA THR A 209 8.06 2.31 4.26
C THR A 209 8.33 2.78 2.84
N SER A 210 7.47 2.47 1.85
CA SER A 210 7.60 2.94 0.48
C SER A 210 6.23 3.08 -0.19
N PHE A 211 6.07 4.12 -1.01
CA PHE A 211 4.86 4.37 -1.80
C PHE A 211 5.22 4.68 -3.25
N GLY A 212 4.45 4.17 -4.20
CA GLY A 212 4.60 4.48 -5.62
C GLY A 212 3.29 4.85 -6.28
N LEU A 213 3.28 5.86 -7.13
CA LEU A 213 2.18 6.29 -7.98
C LEU A 213 2.57 6.10 -9.44
N TYR A 214 1.80 5.31 -10.15
CA TYR A 214 2.14 4.84 -11.49
C TYR A 214 1.01 5.02 -12.51
N GLY A 215 1.37 4.96 -13.79
CA GLY A 215 0.43 4.90 -14.89
C GLY A 215 -0.01 6.26 -15.45
N PHE A 216 0.58 7.39 -15.01
CA PHE A 216 0.25 8.70 -15.55
C PHE A 216 0.76 8.87 -16.98
N GLN A 217 -0.12 9.32 -17.87
CA GLN A 217 0.16 9.61 -19.28
C GLN A 217 -0.22 11.06 -19.60
N PRO A 218 0.74 11.98 -19.55
CA PRO A 218 0.51 13.42 -19.70
C PRO A 218 -0.18 13.81 -21.01
N GLU A 219 0.09 13.07 -22.09
CA GLU A 219 -0.48 13.36 -23.40
C GLU A 219 -1.99 13.14 -23.47
N ALA A 220 -2.53 12.27 -22.60
CA ALA A 220 -3.96 11.99 -22.48
C ALA A 220 -4.66 12.91 -21.47
N ASP A 221 -3.90 13.64 -20.62
CA ASP A 221 -4.41 14.51 -19.56
C ASP A 221 -4.57 15.96 -20.04
N ARG A 222 -5.51 16.21 -20.94
CA ARG A 222 -5.66 17.51 -21.62
C ARG A 222 -5.92 18.67 -20.67
N ASP A 223 -6.73 18.44 -19.63
CA ASP A 223 -7.16 19.48 -18.69
C ASP A 223 -6.36 19.44 -17.38
N GLY A 224 -5.34 18.58 -17.27
CA GLY A 224 -4.51 18.42 -16.09
C GLY A 224 -5.24 17.80 -14.89
N LEU A 225 -6.41 17.18 -15.12
CA LEU A 225 -7.25 16.62 -14.07
C LEU A 225 -6.56 15.44 -13.36
N THR A 226 -5.91 14.56 -14.12
CA THR A 226 -5.16 13.42 -13.56
C THR A 226 -4.00 13.90 -12.71
N ALA A 227 -3.28 14.93 -13.16
CA ALA A 227 -2.20 15.54 -12.39
C ALA A 227 -2.72 16.16 -11.09
N GLN A 228 -3.89 16.83 -11.12
CA GLN A 228 -4.53 17.41 -9.94
C GLN A 228 -4.98 16.32 -8.95
N THR A 229 -5.67 15.28 -9.44
CA THR A 229 -6.10 14.13 -8.61
C THR A 229 -4.91 13.45 -7.97
N SER A 230 -3.85 13.18 -8.75
CA SER A 230 -2.60 12.61 -8.26
C SER A 230 -1.96 13.46 -7.15
N ALA A 231 -1.94 14.77 -7.33
CA ALA A 231 -1.41 15.70 -6.33
C ALA A 231 -2.21 15.65 -5.01
N GLN A 232 -3.54 15.59 -5.08
CA GLN A 232 -4.39 15.43 -3.91
C GLN A 232 -4.14 14.09 -3.20
N MET A 233 -4.03 12.98 -3.94
CA MET A 233 -3.68 11.67 -3.39
C MET A 233 -2.36 11.71 -2.62
N LEU A 234 -1.32 12.33 -3.19
CA LEU A 234 -0.02 12.50 -2.53
C LEU A 234 -0.11 13.40 -1.30
N TRP A 235 -0.91 14.45 -1.35
CA TRP A 235 -1.14 15.32 -0.20
C TRP A 235 -1.79 14.55 0.96
N TYR A 236 -2.82 13.74 0.69
CA TYR A 236 -3.48 12.90 1.71
C TYR A 236 -2.58 11.77 2.22
N LEU A 237 -1.69 11.23 1.39
CA LEU A 237 -0.64 10.30 1.84
C LEU A 237 0.28 10.97 2.87
N LEU A 238 0.73 12.20 2.59
CA LEU A 238 1.56 12.99 3.51
C LEU A 238 0.79 13.32 4.79
N GLU A 239 -0.46 13.75 4.69
CA GLU A 239 -1.32 14.01 5.85
C GLU A 239 -1.41 12.75 6.73
N GLY A 240 -1.64 11.59 6.13
CA GLY A 240 -1.60 10.31 6.82
C GLY A 240 -0.27 10.06 7.52
N LEU A 241 0.86 10.25 6.83
CA LEU A 241 2.20 10.06 7.37
C LEU A 241 2.46 10.92 8.61
N PHE A 242 2.01 12.18 8.60
CA PHE A 242 2.18 13.08 9.75
C PHE A 242 1.20 12.79 10.90
N ASN A 243 0.16 12.00 10.64
CA ASN A 243 -0.81 11.55 11.64
C ASN A 243 -0.51 10.14 12.20
N ARG A 244 0.64 9.53 11.89
CA ARG A 244 1.06 8.25 12.47
C ARG A 244 1.08 8.31 13.99
N LYS A 245 0.62 7.23 14.64
CA LYS A 245 0.48 7.15 16.10
C LYS A 245 1.59 6.34 16.79
N GLY A 246 2.54 5.80 16.05
CA GLY A 246 3.56 4.89 16.58
C GLY A 246 2.92 3.61 17.10
N ASP A 247 2.00 3.05 16.31
CA ASP A 247 1.32 1.79 16.58
C ASP A 247 2.17 0.60 16.12
N TYR A 248 1.62 -0.61 16.24
CA TYR A 248 2.28 -1.81 15.72
C TYR A 248 2.47 -1.71 14.19
N PRO A 249 3.64 -2.12 13.63
CA PRO A 249 4.76 -2.80 14.29
C PRO A 249 5.83 -1.85 14.89
N ALA A 250 5.62 -0.55 14.89
CA ALA A 250 6.57 0.41 15.44
C ALA A 250 6.71 0.28 16.97
N SER A 251 5.60 -0.02 17.66
CA SER A 251 5.57 -0.24 19.12
C SER A 251 4.41 -1.16 19.50
N THR A 252 4.61 -1.99 20.52
CA THR A 252 3.54 -2.74 21.23
C THR A 252 3.00 -1.97 22.43
N SER A 253 3.62 -0.85 22.77
CA SER A 253 3.20 -0.01 23.92
C SER A 253 1.82 0.60 23.65
N GLY A 254 0.91 0.41 24.62
CA GLY A 254 -0.46 0.91 24.51
C GLY A 254 -1.40 0.03 23.69
N LEU A 255 -1.03 -1.21 23.38
CA LEU A 255 -1.97 -2.21 22.90
C LEU A 255 -2.67 -2.88 24.08
N THR A 256 -4.00 -2.97 24.00
CA THR A 256 -4.85 -3.70 24.96
C THR A 256 -5.22 -5.04 24.37
N GLU A 257 -5.06 -6.09 25.15
CA GLU A 257 -5.38 -7.46 24.76
C GLU A 257 -6.86 -7.76 24.96
N TYR A 258 -7.46 -8.44 23.99
CA TYR A 258 -8.82 -8.98 24.04
C TYR A 258 -8.78 -10.43 23.60
N VAL A 259 -9.18 -11.35 24.48
CA VAL A 259 -9.22 -12.78 24.20
C VAL A 259 -10.66 -13.18 23.95
N VAL A 260 -10.89 -13.88 22.84
CA VAL A 260 -12.19 -14.43 22.45
C VAL A 260 -12.12 -15.95 22.47
N ASP A 261 -12.99 -16.59 23.25
CA ASP A 261 -13.09 -18.04 23.35
C ASP A 261 -14.06 -18.59 22.33
N PHE A 262 -13.56 -19.41 21.41
CA PHE A 262 -14.38 -20.24 20.52
C PHE A 262 -14.67 -21.59 21.20
N ARG A 263 -15.74 -21.63 21.99
CA ARG A 263 -16.07 -22.81 22.84
C ARG A 263 -16.26 -24.08 22.03
N LYS A 264 -16.92 -23.97 20.85
CA LYS A 264 -17.17 -25.13 19.97
C LYS A 264 -15.89 -25.73 19.37
N LEU A 265 -14.84 -24.91 19.22
CA LEU A 265 -13.56 -25.31 18.63
C LEU A 265 -12.47 -25.54 19.66
N ASN A 266 -12.77 -25.30 20.96
CA ASN A 266 -11.80 -25.30 22.06
C ASN A 266 -10.53 -24.47 21.71
N TYR A 267 -10.73 -23.27 21.23
CA TYR A 267 -9.71 -22.41 20.65
C TYR A 267 -9.87 -20.96 21.13
N GLN A 268 -8.76 -20.28 21.40
CA GLN A 268 -8.73 -18.86 21.76
C GLN A 268 -8.09 -18.02 20.67
N LEU A 269 -8.73 -16.93 20.30
CA LEU A 269 -8.22 -15.95 19.37
C LEU A 269 -7.97 -14.63 20.10
N THR A 270 -6.74 -14.12 20.00
CA THR A 270 -6.34 -12.88 20.66
C THR A 270 -6.39 -11.72 19.65
N PHE A 271 -7.06 -10.65 20.07
CA PHE A 271 -7.08 -9.36 19.38
C PHE A 271 -6.34 -8.32 20.22
N TRP A 272 -5.76 -7.36 19.53
CA TRP A 272 -5.03 -6.26 20.12
C TRP A 272 -5.60 -4.94 19.61
N LYS A 273 -5.94 -4.03 20.51
CA LYS A 273 -6.45 -2.70 20.19
C LYS A 273 -5.48 -1.63 20.66
N SER A 274 -5.14 -0.69 19.78
CA SER A 274 -4.34 0.47 20.16
C SER A 274 -5.19 1.50 20.92
N ALA A 275 -4.71 1.90 22.10
CA ALA A 275 -5.30 3.02 22.85
C ALA A 275 -5.04 4.37 22.16
N LYS A 276 -4.02 4.47 21.27
CA LYS A 276 -3.64 5.70 20.58
C LYS A 276 -4.48 5.98 19.33
N SER A 277 -4.83 4.93 18.58
CA SER A 277 -5.53 5.06 17.30
C SER A 277 -6.91 4.40 17.27
N GLY A 278 -7.21 3.52 18.21
CA GLY A 278 -8.40 2.69 18.20
C GLY A 278 -8.33 1.52 17.20
N ARG A 279 -7.23 1.37 16.45
CA ARG A 279 -7.04 0.31 15.45
C ARG A 279 -6.86 -1.05 16.09
N TRP A 280 -7.23 -2.09 15.34
CA TRP A 280 -7.23 -3.48 15.78
C TRP A 280 -6.23 -4.33 14.99
N TRP A 281 -5.65 -5.29 15.67
CA TRP A 281 -4.85 -6.36 15.11
C TRP A 281 -5.33 -7.70 15.65
N MET A 282 -5.20 -8.72 14.85
CA MET A 282 -5.49 -10.10 15.21
C MET A 282 -4.18 -10.87 15.30
N GLN A 283 -3.98 -11.60 16.38
CA GLN A 283 -2.81 -12.44 16.56
C GLN A 283 -3.01 -13.78 15.86
N VAL A 284 -2.18 -14.06 14.86
CA VAL A 284 -2.21 -15.37 14.21
C VAL A 284 -1.67 -16.42 15.17
N PRO A 285 -2.39 -17.53 15.41
CA PRO A 285 -2.04 -18.55 16.42
C PRO A 285 -1.00 -19.55 15.91
N VAL A 286 0.09 -19.07 15.38
CA VAL A 286 1.20 -19.88 14.89
C VAL A 286 2.48 -19.53 15.63
N ALA A 287 3.34 -20.52 15.87
CA ALA A 287 4.68 -20.28 16.39
C ALA A 287 5.52 -19.59 15.31
N THR A 288 5.80 -18.31 15.50
CA THR A 288 6.56 -17.53 14.53
C THR A 288 8.07 -17.58 14.81
N LYS A 289 8.88 -17.73 13.75
CA LYS A 289 10.31 -17.50 13.85
C LYS A 289 10.57 -16.00 14.05
N ARG A 290 11.67 -15.63 14.71
CA ARG A 290 12.04 -14.22 14.99
C ARG A 290 11.90 -13.27 13.79
N LYS A 291 12.23 -13.73 12.58
CA LYS A 291 12.11 -12.96 11.33
C LYS A 291 10.66 -12.64 10.92
N HIS A 292 9.66 -13.38 11.46
CA HIS A 292 8.24 -13.21 11.16
C HIS A 292 7.47 -12.47 12.27
N GLU A 293 8.12 -12.11 13.38
CA GLU A 293 7.43 -11.49 14.53
C GLU A 293 6.69 -10.20 14.17
N ARG A 294 7.28 -9.36 13.29
CA ARG A 294 6.63 -8.13 12.82
C ARG A 294 5.38 -8.38 11.96
N HIS A 295 5.13 -9.61 11.54
CA HIS A 295 3.97 -10.03 10.75
C HIS A 295 2.97 -10.85 11.57
N ARG A 296 3.27 -11.10 12.85
CA ARG A 296 2.47 -11.93 13.74
C ARG A 296 1.10 -11.31 14.06
N LEU A 297 1.05 -9.99 14.20
CA LEU A 297 -0.19 -9.27 14.41
C LEU A 297 -0.66 -8.75 13.05
N VAL A 298 -1.73 -9.35 12.54
CA VAL A 298 -2.33 -8.99 11.25
C VAL A 298 -3.35 -7.88 11.49
N PRO A 299 -3.27 -6.75 10.77
CA PRO A 299 -4.27 -5.71 10.87
C PRO A 299 -5.68 -6.25 10.58
N CYS A 300 -6.64 -5.86 11.40
CA CYS A 300 -8.04 -6.24 11.24
C CYS A 300 -8.98 -5.07 11.57
N SER A 301 -10.26 -5.24 11.28
CA SER A 301 -11.30 -4.29 11.61
C SER A 301 -11.96 -4.62 12.95
N TYR A 302 -12.76 -3.70 13.47
CA TYR A 302 -13.63 -3.97 14.62
C TYR A 302 -14.71 -5.02 14.27
N GLN A 303 -15.12 -5.08 13.00
CA GLN A 303 -16.07 -6.08 12.51
C GLN A 303 -15.50 -7.50 12.62
N ASP A 304 -14.20 -7.70 12.32
CA ASP A 304 -13.53 -9.01 12.51
C ASP A 304 -13.59 -9.46 13.98
N TYR A 305 -13.40 -8.52 14.94
CA TYR A 305 -13.55 -8.81 16.36
C TYR A 305 -15.00 -9.18 16.72
N GLN A 306 -15.99 -8.43 16.19
CA GLN A 306 -17.40 -8.72 16.44
C GLN A 306 -17.84 -10.07 15.90
N LEU A 307 -17.37 -10.49 14.71
CA LEU A 307 -17.59 -11.82 14.14
C LEU A 307 -17.03 -12.90 15.08
N ALA A 308 -15.79 -12.73 15.52
CA ALA A 308 -15.17 -13.65 16.46
C ALA A 308 -15.98 -13.79 17.77
N CYS A 309 -16.51 -12.70 18.33
CA CYS A 309 -17.37 -12.71 19.51
C CYS A 309 -18.68 -13.49 19.31
N ARG A 310 -19.11 -13.70 18.04
CA ARG A 310 -20.26 -14.55 17.68
C ARG A 310 -19.87 -16.00 17.37
N GLU A 311 -18.62 -16.38 17.65
CA GLU A 311 -18.03 -17.67 17.29
C GLU A 311 -17.97 -17.92 15.76
N GLU A 312 -17.93 -16.83 14.96
CA GLU A 312 -17.71 -16.86 13.52
C GLU A 312 -16.24 -16.55 13.22
N LEU A 313 -15.57 -17.40 12.43
CA LEU A 313 -14.16 -17.19 12.07
C LEU A 313 -14.07 -16.06 11.03
N PRO A 314 -13.33 -14.98 11.31
CA PRO A 314 -13.11 -13.93 10.31
C PRO A 314 -12.39 -14.50 9.07
N GLU A 315 -12.84 -14.12 7.87
CA GLU A 315 -12.19 -14.52 6.60
C GLU A 315 -10.70 -14.16 6.60
N ARG A 316 -10.37 -13.01 7.17
CA ARG A 316 -9.00 -12.51 7.30
C ARG A 316 -8.11 -13.41 8.16
N LEU A 317 -8.65 -14.09 9.18
CA LEU A 317 -7.90 -15.07 9.95
C LEU A 317 -7.53 -16.28 9.10
N MET A 318 -8.50 -16.81 8.33
CA MET A 318 -8.26 -17.96 7.46
C MET A 318 -7.19 -17.68 6.43
N GLN A 319 -7.25 -16.49 5.80
CA GLN A 319 -6.21 -16.03 4.87
C GLN A 319 -4.86 -15.85 5.56
N ALA A 320 -4.84 -15.33 6.79
CA ALA A 320 -3.60 -15.11 7.53
C ALA A 320 -2.91 -16.41 7.95
N LEU A 321 -3.65 -17.46 8.27
CA LEU A 321 -3.09 -18.77 8.61
C LEU A 321 -2.27 -19.39 7.46
N GLU A 322 -2.68 -19.14 6.22
CA GLU A 322 -2.01 -19.65 5.03
C GLU A 322 -0.68 -18.92 4.69
N ARG A 323 -0.39 -17.83 5.40
CA ARG A 323 0.85 -17.03 5.19
C ARG A 323 2.07 -17.63 5.90
N PHE A 324 1.86 -18.44 6.95
CA PHE A 324 2.90 -18.95 7.86
C PHE A 324 3.13 -20.44 7.67
#